data_2b3eb1be0096e34fda545913582dc18c
#
_entry.id   2b3eb1be0096e34fda545913582dc18c
#
_cell.length_a   1.000
_cell.length_b   1.000
_cell.length_c   1.000
_cell.angle_alpha   90.00
_cell.angle_beta   90.00
_cell.angle_gamma   90.00
#
_symmetry.space_group_name_H-M   'P 1'
#
loop_
_entity.id
_entity.type
_entity.pdbx_description
1 polymer ?
#
loop_
_entity_poly.entity_id
_entity_poly.type
_entity_poly.pdbx_seq_one_letter_code
_entity_poly.pdbx_strand_id
1 'polypeptide(L)'
;MIRIYVAIFMAVTLTSCNMFNGKKKSNDRGMIVSSSKSKSFVPQRPVGMVPVPGGSFVMGQTDYDFAQQRNASPKTVSVSGFFMDETEITNEMYHDFVNYVRDSIVRQRLAERANELGYSGGQNQGQNGIAEYAFKVRTNGDQPSAYDQYINEMADGRSGYDSERQLNWDVPIIWNKFDYPDRDYVEVMEDLYYPPKDRFNGERLLDVRKLNYVFTEIDKNKAAKYAKSGKTRKDFVTVDTINVYPDTTVWVRDFNYAYNDPLHQDYFWNTAYSKYPVVGVTWDQARGFCAYRTEKHRKYNNSRKKKPENDVIVYRLPTEVEWEYAARGGLEDAPYPWGGPYLMDSRGCYLANFKPKRGDYVEDCCSKSKKKGYIYTAPVKSFYPNDYGLYDMAGNVAEWTQSPYEIISSEYTSTLNPYLGSGKDNRKKTVKGGSWKDIGYLLMVANREYEYKDSARSYIGFRTVQTIPEGAKVKYRKPRR
;
A
#
# COMPACT_ATOMS: atom_id res chain seq x y z
N MET A 1 7.16 31.13 -74.73
CA MET A 1 6.05 30.81 -73.74
C MET A 1 5.82 29.36 -73.51
N ILE A 2 5.94 28.44 -74.49
CA ILE A 2 5.70 26.99 -74.29
C ILE A 2 6.68 26.31 -73.28
N ARG A 3 7.96 26.76 -73.25
CA ARG A 3 8.95 26.17 -72.32
C ARG A 3 8.71 26.50 -70.82
N ILE A 4 8.03 27.57 -70.49
CA ILE A 4 7.69 27.95 -69.14
C ILE A 4 6.51 27.14 -68.61
N TYR A 5 5.55 26.82 -69.45
CA TYR A 5 4.40 25.97 -69.07
C TYR A 5 4.78 24.52 -68.82
N VAL A 6 5.77 23.99 -69.52
CA VAL A 6 6.26 22.62 -69.31
C VAL A 6 7.04 22.51 -67.97
N ALA A 7 7.80 23.55 -67.63
CA ALA A 7 8.51 23.59 -66.34
C ALA A 7 7.57 23.72 -65.14
N ILE A 8 6.48 24.50 -65.27
CA ILE A 8 5.46 24.65 -64.22
C ILE A 8 4.63 23.36 -64.09
N PHE A 9 4.30 22.65 -65.19
CA PHE A 9 3.59 21.41 -65.17
C PHE A 9 4.44 20.25 -64.56
N MET A 10 5.75 20.26 -64.79
CA MET A 10 6.70 19.33 -64.19
C MET A 10 6.95 19.60 -62.70
N ALA A 11 6.90 20.85 -62.25
CA ALA A 11 7.02 21.23 -60.87
C ALA A 11 5.76 20.84 -60.05
N VAL A 12 4.57 20.97 -60.65
CA VAL A 12 3.31 20.58 -59.98
C VAL A 12 3.15 19.04 -59.88
N THR A 13 3.69 18.28 -60.83
CA THR A 13 3.67 16.81 -60.73
C THR A 13 4.67 16.25 -59.70
N LEU A 14 5.75 16.98 -59.39
CA LEU A 14 6.72 16.58 -58.36
C LEU A 14 6.25 16.90 -56.93
N THR A 15 5.39 17.89 -56.77
CA THR A 15 4.85 18.21 -55.42
C THR A 15 3.63 17.37 -55.04
N SER A 16 2.93 16.76 -56.01
CA SER A 16 1.77 15.90 -55.72
C SER A 16 2.15 14.50 -55.26
N CYS A 17 3.40 14.04 -55.45
CA CYS A 17 3.85 12.75 -54.96
C CYS A 17 4.17 12.67 -53.46
N ASN A 18 4.24 13.81 -52.77
CA ASN A 18 4.49 13.83 -51.30
C ASN A 18 3.21 13.94 -50.45
N MET A 19 2.02 14.12 -51.09
CA MET A 19 0.75 14.19 -50.35
C MET A 19 0.08 12.86 -50.15
N PHE A 20 0.54 11.78 -50.77
CA PHE A 20 0.18 10.42 -50.46
C PHE A 20 1.25 9.78 -49.57
N ASN A 21 1.45 10.30 -48.38
CA ASN A 21 2.07 9.51 -47.30
C ASN A 21 1.08 8.40 -46.97
N GLY A 22 1.13 7.35 -47.82
CA GLY A 22 0.31 6.20 -47.74
C GLY A 22 0.37 5.65 -46.32
N LYS A 23 -0.77 5.53 -45.68
CA LYS A 23 -0.96 4.52 -44.63
C LYS A 23 -0.15 3.30 -45.07
N LYS A 24 0.93 2.96 -44.39
CA LYS A 24 1.64 1.71 -44.62
C LYS A 24 0.58 0.63 -44.65
N LYS A 25 0.29 0.09 -45.85
CA LYS A 25 -0.52 -1.12 -45.97
C LYS A 25 0.16 -2.11 -45.02
N SER A 26 -0.51 -2.48 -43.95
CA SER A 26 -0.11 -3.63 -43.18
C SER A 26 -0.09 -4.78 -44.21
N ASN A 27 1.10 -5.38 -44.39
CA ASN A 27 1.19 -6.63 -45.16
C ASN A 27 0.52 -7.70 -44.29
N ASP A 28 -0.79 -7.66 -44.25
CA ASP A 28 -1.60 -8.66 -43.60
C ASP A 28 -1.67 -9.91 -44.48
N ARG A 29 -0.60 -10.70 -44.38
CA ARG A 29 -0.51 -12.01 -45.03
C ARG A 29 -1.02 -13.11 -44.10
N GLY A 30 -1.99 -12.80 -43.20
CA GLY A 30 -2.48 -13.77 -42.23
C GLY A 30 -1.49 -14.08 -41.09
N MET A 31 -0.40 -13.35 -41.00
CA MET A 31 0.52 -13.45 -39.84
C MET A 31 0.00 -12.59 -38.71
N ILE A 32 0.01 -13.11 -37.50
CA ILE A 32 -0.19 -12.31 -36.28
C ILE A 32 0.95 -11.29 -36.23
N VAL A 33 0.68 -10.08 -36.71
CA VAL A 33 1.63 -8.97 -36.63
C VAL A 33 1.54 -8.42 -35.22
N SER A 34 2.45 -8.83 -34.36
CA SER A 34 2.72 -8.04 -33.17
C SER A 34 3.13 -6.65 -33.64
N SER A 35 2.53 -5.60 -33.08
CA SER A 35 2.89 -4.24 -33.46
C SER A 35 4.40 -4.07 -33.20
N SER A 36 5.18 -4.05 -34.26
CA SER A 36 6.65 -4.03 -34.22
C SER A 36 7.26 -2.76 -33.59
N LYS A 37 6.42 -1.91 -33.01
CA LYS A 37 6.78 -0.70 -32.28
C LYS A 37 5.99 -0.57 -30.98
N SER A 38 5.80 -1.64 -30.22
CA SER A 38 5.43 -1.46 -28.83
C SER A 38 6.58 -0.71 -28.15
N LYS A 39 6.39 0.56 -27.86
CA LYS A 39 7.30 1.28 -26.97
C LYS A 39 7.36 0.46 -25.71
N SER A 40 8.57 -0.01 -25.35
CA SER A 40 8.75 -0.77 -24.13
C SER A 40 8.24 0.07 -22.97
N PHE A 41 7.25 -0.44 -22.26
CA PHE A 41 6.70 0.22 -21.08
C PHE A 41 7.74 0.21 -19.96
N VAL A 42 8.04 1.40 -19.43
CA VAL A 42 8.90 1.56 -18.26
C VAL A 42 8.01 2.06 -17.13
N PRO A 43 7.64 1.20 -16.19
CA PRO A 43 6.82 1.62 -15.05
C PRO A 43 7.59 2.62 -14.20
N GLN A 44 6.90 3.62 -13.69
CA GLN A 44 7.49 4.52 -12.71
C GLN A 44 7.69 3.77 -11.41
N ARG A 45 8.93 3.77 -10.89
CA ARG A 45 9.23 3.20 -9.57
C ARG A 45 8.52 4.02 -8.49
N PRO A 46 7.66 3.40 -7.66
CA PRO A 46 7.04 4.10 -6.54
C PRO A 46 8.09 4.57 -5.52
N VAL A 47 7.81 5.69 -4.87
CA VAL A 47 8.70 6.23 -3.83
C VAL A 47 8.78 5.25 -2.65
N GLY A 48 10.00 5.01 -2.16
CA GLY A 48 10.24 4.10 -1.04
C GLY A 48 10.15 2.61 -1.38
N MET A 49 9.99 2.24 -2.66
CA MET A 49 9.94 0.85 -3.08
C MET A 49 11.18 0.43 -3.86
N VAL A 50 11.53 -0.84 -3.79
CA VAL A 50 12.58 -1.45 -4.60
C VAL A 50 11.98 -2.49 -5.56
N PRO A 51 12.52 -2.63 -6.78
CA PRO A 51 12.07 -3.64 -7.71
C PRO A 51 12.68 -5.00 -7.35
N VAL A 52 11.83 -5.99 -7.15
CA VAL A 52 12.19 -7.39 -6.98
C VAL A 52 12.01 -8.09 -8.33
N PRO A 53 13.06 -8.72 -8.90
CA PRO A 53 12.95 -9.39 -10.19
C PRO A 53 12.03 -10.61 -10.10
N GLY A 54 11.34 -10.93 -11.20
CA GLY A 54 10.66 -12.21 -11.31
C GLY A 54 11.66 -13.35 -11.43
N GLY A 55 11.29 -14.52 -10.92
CA GLY A 55 12.15 -15.70 -10.95
C GLY A 55 11.52 -16.93 -10.30
N SER A 56 12.26 -18.02 -10.30
CA SER A 56 11.87 -19.26 -9.64
C SER A 56 12.77 -19.50 -8.43
N PHE A 57 12.21 -20.09 -7.37
CA PHE A 57 12.95 -20.46 -6.17
C PHE A 57 12.28 -21.66 -5.48
N VAL A 58 12.99 -22.28 -4.57
CA VAL A 58 12.43 -23.28 -3.67
C VAL A 58 11.90 -22.57 -2.44
N MET A 59 10.56 -22.51 -2.33
CA MET A 59 9.86 -22.00 -1.16
C MET A 59 9.83 -23.07 -0.06
N GLY A 60 9.85 -22.66 1.19
CA GLY A 60 9.70 -23.54 2.33
C GLY A 60 11.01 -23.90 3.01
N GLN A 61 10.91 -24.69 4.06
CA GLN A 61 12.06 -25.16 4.86
C GLN A 61 12.62 -26.44 4.27
N THR A 62 13.95 -26.49 4.16
CA THR A 62 14.69 -27.70 3.79
C THR A 62 15.31 -28.35 5.05
N ASP A 63 16.63 -28.23 5.22
CA ASP A 63 17.37 -28.94 6.29
C ASP A 63 17.34 -28.23 7.65
N TYR A 64 16.77 -27.01 7.73
CA TYR A 64 16.80 -26.17 8.92
C TYR A 64 15.52 -26.22 9.77
N ASP A 65 14.59 -27.16 9.52
CA ASP A 65 13.38 -27.33 10.37
C ASP A 65 13.71 -28.08 11.67
N PHE A 66 14.47 -27.44 12.54
CA PHE A 66 14.87 -28.01 13.83
C PHE A 66 13.67 -28.28 14.76
N ALA A 67 12.61 -27.52 14.62
CA ALA A 67 11.37 -27.70 15.40
C ALA A 67 10.42 -28.75 14.80
N GLN A 68 10.74 -29.27 13.60
CA GLN A 68 9.95 -30.28 12.89
C GLN A 68 8.47 -29.87 12.74
N GLN A 69 8.21 -28.58 12.52
CA GLN A 69 6.85 -28.07 12.40
C GLN A 69 6.13 -28.58 11.16
N ARG A 70 6.86 -28.95 10.11
CA ARG A 70 6.35 -29.52 8.83
C ARG A 70 5.22 -28.69 8.19
N ASN A 71 5.16 -27.39 8.49
CA ASN A 71 4.14 -26.46 7.97
C ASN A 71 4.59 -25.69 6.73
N ALA A 72 5.81 -25.91 6.28
CA ALA A 72 6.46 -25.23 5.16
C ALA A 72 7.22 -26.24 4.28
N SER A 73 6.51 -27.21 3.68
CA SER A 73 7.10 -28.22 2.79
C SER A 73 7.78 -27.57 1.59
N PRO A 74 9.00 -28.00 1.18
CA PRO A 74 9.73 -27.46 0.06
C PRO A 74 8.95 -27.59 -1.25
N LYS A 75 8.85 -26.50 -2.02
CA LYS A 75 8.19 -26.48 -3.31
C LYS A 75 8.84 -25.45 -4.25
N THR A 76 9.17 -25.87 -5.47
CA THR A 76 9.62 -24.93 -6.49
C THR A 76 8.45 -24.11 -7.00
N VAL A 77 8.56 -22.79 -6.92
CA VAL A 77 7.55 -21.83 -7.36
C VAL A 77 8.19 -20.72 -8.18
N SER A 78 7.41 -20.13 -9.08
CA SER A 78 7.83 -18.99 -9.90
C SER A 78 6.97 -17.77 -9.55
N VAL A 79 7.60 -16.63 -9.44
CA VAL A 79 6.99 -15.35 -9.05
C VAL A 79 7.25 -14.32 -10.14
N SER A 80 6.23 -13.57 -10.54
CA SER A 80 6.39 -12.41 -11.44
C SER A 80 7.06 -11.25 -10.69
N GLY A 81 7.76 -10.37 -11.42
CA GLY A 81 8.40 -9.20 -10.81
C GLY A 81 7.40 -8.24 -10.16
N PHE A 82 7.81 -7.61 -9.07
CA PHE A 82 7.00 -6.64 -8.32
C PHE A 82 7.89 -5.57 -7.67
N PHE A 83 7.28 -4.46 -7.30
CA PHE A 83 7.89 -3.49 -6.38
C PHE A 83 7.47 -3.84 -4.96
N MET A 84 8.38 -3.71 -3.99
CA MET A 84 8.12 -3.90 -2.57
C MET A 84 8.69 -2.73 -1.79
N ASP A 85 8.00 -2.30 -0.73
CA ASP A 85 8.54 -1.29 0.18
C ASP A 85 9.88 -1.74 0.74
N GLU A 86 10.86 -0.84 0.71
CA GLU A 86 12.21 -1.16 1.20
C GLU A 86 12.25 -1.42 2.71
N THR A 87 11.28 -0.91 3.45
CA THR A 87 11.11 -1.09 4.90
C THR A 87 9.67 -1.49 5.24
N GLU A 88 9.43 -1.85 6.49
CA GLU A 88 8.09 -1.85 7.06
C GLU A 88 7.47 -0.45 6.96
N ILE A 89 6.13 -0.36 6.95
CA ILE A 89 5.41 0.91 7.03
C ILE A 89 5.66 1.53 8.41
N THR A 90 6.11 2.78 8.42
CA THR A 90 6.42 3.51 9.65
C THR A 90 5.21 4.21 10.25
N ASN A 91 5.29 4.60 11.53
CA ASN A 91 4.27 5.43 12.17
C ASN A 91 4.00 6.70 11.37
N GLU A 92 5.05 7.40 10.90
CA GLU A 92 4.91 8.61 10.09
C GLU A 92 4.09 8.38 8.81
N MET A 93 4.37 7.28 8.09
CA MET A 93 3.61 6.93 6.88
C MET A 93 2.15 6.60 7.20
N TYR A 94 1.91 5.95 8.34
CA TYR A 94 0.56 5.59 8.76
C TYR A 94 -0.21 6.80 9.31
N HIS A 95 0.46 7.77 9.93
CA HIS A 95 -0.11 9.07 10.30
C HIS A 95 -0.74 9.79 9.10
N ASP A 96 -0.06 9.76 7.94
CA ASP A 96 -0.59 10.35 6.70
C ASP A 96 -1.96 9.75 6.33
N PHE A 97 -2.14 8.44 6.53
CA PHE A 97 -3.40 7.77 6.28
C PHE A 97 -4.49 8.19 7.29
N VAL A 98 -4.18 8.16 8.58
CA VAL A 98 -5.13 8.56 9.64
C VAL A 98 -5.53 10.02 9.47
N ASN A 99 -4.58 10.90 9.20
CA ASN A 99 -4.83 12.33 8.96
C ASN A 99 -5.69 12.55 7.70
N TYR A 100 -5.40 11.84 6.61
CA TYR A 100 -6.21 11.92 5.39
C TYR A 100 -7.68 11.54 5.65
N VAL A 101 -7.91 10.45 6.38
CA VAL A 101 -9.26 10.00 6.71
C VAL A 101 -9.96 10.99 7.62
N ARG A 102 -9.28 11.47 8.67
CA ARG A 102 -9.78 12.52 9.57
C ARG A 102 -10.19 13.77 8.79
N ASP A 103 -9.29 14.27 7.94
CA ASP A 103 -9.52 15.48 7.16
C ASP A 103 -10.64 15.30 6.13
N SER A 104 -10.76 14.08 5.55
CA SER A 104 -11.85 13.75 4.64
C SER A 104 -13.21 13.77 5.34
N ILE A 105 -13.30 13.19 6.53
CA ILE A 105 -14.54 13.17 7.33
C ILE A 105 -14.94 14.59 7.73
N VAL A 106 -13.98 15.40 8.19
CA VAL A 106 -14.24 16.81 8.54
C VAL A 106 -14.79 17.57 7.34
N ARG A 107 -14.10 17.48 6.19
CA ARG A 107 -14.54 18.17 4.97
C ARG A 107 -15.90 17.72 4.50
N GLN A 108 -16.19 16.44 4.59
CA GLN A 108 -17.51 15.92 4.23
C GLN A 108 -18.59 16.52 5.11
N ARG A 109 -18.41 16.53 6.42
CA ARG A 109 -19.40 17.09 7.38
C ARG A 109 -19.56 18.59 7.23
N LEU A 110 -18.45 19.32 7.04
CA LEU A 110 -18.51 20.76 6.79
C LEU A 110 -19.25 21.06 5.47
N ALA A 111 -19.01 20.30 4.43
CA ALA A 111 -19.69 20.46 3.15
C ALA A 111 -21.18 20.09 3.22
N GLU A 112 -21.54 19.02 3.95
CA GLU A 112 -22.93 18.64 4.22
C GLU A 112 -23.66 19.75 5.00
N ARG A 113 -23.03 20.29 6.05
CA ARG A 113 -23.59 21.39 6.84
C ARG A 113 -23.74 22.68 6.02
N ALA A 114 -22.72 23.02 5.21
CA ALA A 114 -22.80 24.16 4.29
C ALA A 114 -23.96 23.99 3.29
N ASN A 115 -24.17 22.79 2.77
CA ASN A 115 -25.30 22.51 1.87
C ASN A 115 -26.66 22.61 2.56
N GLU A 116 -26.79 22.17 3.83
CA GLU A 116 -28.00 22.35 4.65
C GLU A 116 -28.34 23.83 4.83
N LEU A 117 -27.34 24.69 4.97
CA LEU A 117 -27.48 26.15 5.09
C LEU A 117 -27.70 26.83 3.73
N GLY A 118 -27.79 26.08 2.63
CA GLY A 118 -28.08 26.60 1.28
C GLY A 118 -26.83 27.13 0.54
N TYR A 119 -25.64 26.91 1.07
CA TYR A 119 -24.39 27.28 0.35
C TYR A 119 -24.09 26.26 -0.74
N SER A 120 -23.95 26.70 -1.97
CA SER A 120 -23.51 25.88 -3.09
C SER A 120 -22.15 26.34 -3.59
N GLY A 121 -21.25 25.38 -3.88
CA GLY A 121 -19.90 25.68 -4.34
C GLY A 121 -19.91 26.41 -5.69
N GLY A 122 -19.21 27.52 -5.75
CA GLY A 122 -19.06 28.35 -6.96
C GLY A 122 -19.73 29.71 -6.89
N GLN A 123 -20.78 29.89 -6.11
CA GLN A 123 -21.45 31.20 -5.98
C GLN A 123 -20.97 32.03 -4.77
N ASN A 124 -20.27 31.39 -3.82
CA ASN A 124 -19.90 32.00 -2.52
C ASN A 124 -18.38 32.11 -2.31
N GLN A 125 -17.58 32.21 -3.39
CA GLN A 125 -16.14 32.49 -3.27
C GLN A 125 -15.93 33.86 -2.64
N GLY A 126 -15.38 33.87 -1.42
CA GLY A 126 -15.11 35.09 -0.64
C GLY A 126 -16.02 35.31 0.56
N GLN A 127 -16.97 34.42 0.85
CA GLN A 127 -17.66 34.40 2.16
C GLN A 127 -16.80 33.60 3.14
N ASN A 128 -16.35 34.25 4.20
CA ASN A 128 -15.60 33.59 5.27
C ASN A 128 -16.52 32.56 6.00
N GLY A 129 -15.91 31.51 6.56
CA GLY A 129 -16.62 30.56 7.39
C GLY A 129 -16.93 29.23 6.71
N ILE A 130 -17.97 28.55 7.18
CA ILE A 130 -18.32 27.20 6.70
C ILE A 130 -18.65 27.14 5.20
N ALA A 131 -19.09 28.26 4.60
CA ALA A 131 -19.41 28.37 3.19
C ALA A 131 -18.23 28.03 2.26
N GLU A 132 -16.98 28.27 2.70
CA GLU A 132 -15.77 27.93 1.93
C GLU A 132 -15.59 26.42 1.75
N TYR A 133 -16.16 25.62 2.63
CA TYR A 133 -16.08 24.15 2.61
C TYR A 133 -17.20 23.50 1.79
N ALA A 134 -18.13 24.29 1.23
CA ALA A 134 -19.20 23.77 0.39
C ALA A 134 -18.63 22.90 -0.76
N PHE A 135 -19.42 21.91 -1.19
CA PHE A 135 -19.02 21.06 -2.31
C PHE A 135 -18.69 21.90 -3.54
N LYS A 136 -17.55 21.62 -4.15
CA LYS A 136 -17.20 22.24 -5.44
C LYS A 136 -18.14 21.71 -6.51
N VAL A 137 -18.74 22.64 -7.24
CA VAL A 137 -19.42 22.31 -8.51
C VAL A 137 -18.35 22.25 -9.59
N ARG A 138 -18.34 21.19 -10.39
CA ARG A 138 -17.42 21.10 -11.53
C ARG A 138 -17.70 22.24 -12.51
N THR A 139 -16.71 23.07 -12.75
CA THR A 139 -16.77 24.08 -13.82
C THR A 139 -16.70 23.42 -15.18
N ASN A 140 -17.20 24.09 -16.25
CA ASN A 140 -17.34 23.55 -17.62
C ASN A 140 -16.09 22.89 -18.23
N GLY A 141 -14.90 23.03 -17.63
CA GLY A 141 -13.67 22.32 -18.02
C GLY A 141 -13.49 20.94 -17.40
N ASP A 142 -14.24 20.65 -16.35
CA ASP A 142 -14.18 19.41 -15.54
C ASP A 142 -15.44 18.55 -15.69
N GLN A 143 -16.16 18.70 -16.79
CA GLN A 143 -17.33 17.83 -17.04
C GLN A 143 -16.88 16.37 -16.98
N PRO A 144 -17.66 15.50 -16.32
CA PRO A 144 -17.36 14.09 -16.28
C PRO A 144 -17.26 13.58 -17.71
N SER A 145 -16.27 12.77 -18.01
CA SER A 145 -16.16 12.14 -19.31
C SER A 145 -17.43 11.30 -19.58
N ALA A 146 -17.75 11.06 -20.84
CA ALA A 146 -18.86 10.16 -21.20
C ALA A 146 -18.74 8.80 -20.50
N TYR A 147 -17.51 8.36 -20.23
CA TYR A 147 -17.22 7.15 -19.46
C TYR A 147 -17.60 7.31 -17.98
N ASP A 148 -17.25 8.43 -17.34
CA ASP A 148 -17.62 8.69 -15.95
C ASP A 148 -19.12 8.81 -15.76
N GLN A 149 -19.83 9.45 -16.72
CA GLN A 149 -21.29 9.52 -16.73
C GLN A 149 -21.90 8.12 -16.82
N TYR A 150 -21.43 7.32 -17.76
CA TYR A 150 -21.88 5.93 -17.93
C TYR A 150 -21.67 5.09 -16.68
N ILE A 151 -20.50 5.21 -16.03
CA ILE A 151 -20.19 4.45 -14.81
C ILE A 151 -21.07 4.90 -13.65
N ASN A 152 -21.37 6.19 -13.54
CA ASN A 152 -22.26 6.71 -12.48
C ASN A 152 -23.71 6.24 -12.66
N GLU A 153 -24.23 6.27 -13.87
CA GLU A 153 -25.55 5.72 -14.22
C GLU A 153 -25.64 4.22 -13.89
N MET A 154 -24.58 3.47 -14.19
CA MET A 154 -24.52 2.03 -13.94
C MET A 154 -24.29 1.66 -12.47
N ALA A 155 -23.82 2.58 -11.65
CA ALA A 155 -23.48 2.31 -10.26
C ALA A 155 -24.63 2.50 -9.27
N ASP A 156 -25.83 2.92 -9.73
CA ASP A 156 -27.02 3.20 -8.89
C ASP A 156 -26.70 4.05 -7.65
N GLY A 157 -25.82 5.06 -7.79
CA GLY A 157 -25.39 5.90 -6.67
C GLY A 157 -24.55 5.19 -5.59
N ARG A 158 -24.23 3.90 -5.76
CA ARG A 158 -23.42 3.11 -4.81
C ARG A 158 -21.92 3.22 -5.04
N SER A 159 -21.46 3.82 -6.15
CA SER A 159 -20.07 4.23 -6.23
C SER A 159 -19.96 5.46 -5.31
N GLY A 160 -19.04 5.48 -4.38
CA GLY A 160 -18.72 6.68 -3.59
C GLY A 160 -18.16 7.82 -4.47
N TYR A 161 -18.47 7.78 -5.74
CA TYR A 161 -18.17 8.74 -6.79
C TYR A 161 -19.44 9.53 -7.06
N ASP A 162 -19.72 10.48 -6.16
CA ASP A 162 -20.69 11.53 -6.47
C ASP A 162 -20.07 12.41 -7.56
N SER A 163 -20.53 12.23 -8.79
CA SER A 163 -19.98 12.92 -9.96
C SER A 163 -20.18 14.42 -9.94
N GLU A 164 -21.15 14.90 -9.19
CA GLU A 164 -21.54 16.30 -9.14
C GLU A 164 -20.92 17.04 -7.96
N ARG A 165 -20.57 16.34 -6.89
CA ARG A 165 -20.11 16.95 -5.63
C ARG A 165 -18.69 16.52 -5.29
N GLN A 166 -17.76 17.45 -5.32
CA GLN A 166 -16.38 17.22 -4.89
C GLN A 166 -16.07 17.97 -3.60
N LEU A 167 -15.37 17.28 -2.68
CA LEU A 167 -14.86 17.94 -1.48
C LEU A 167 -13.83 19.01 -1.85
N ASN A 168 -13.93 20.17 -1.22
CA ASN A 168 -12.96 21.23 -1.40
C ASN A 168 -11.70 20.97 -0.57
N TRP A 169 -10.64 20.50 -1.23
CA TRP A 169 -9.33 20.25 -0.60
C TRP A 169 -8.41 21.47 -0.59
N ASP A 170 -8.75 22.56 -1.30
CA ASP A 170 -7.89 23.73 -1.42
C ASP A 170 -7.94 24.60 -0.15
N VAL A 171 -9.05 24.56 0.57
CA VAL A 171 -9.21 25.30 1.84
C VAL A 171 -8.61 24.47 2.98
N PRO A 172 -7.64 24.97 3.75
CA PRO A 172 -7.07 24.27 4.89
C PRO A 172 -8.11 24.15 6.02
N ILE A 173 -8.12 23.00 6.71
CA ILE A 173 -8.95 22.82 7.90
C ILE A 173 -8.33 23.59 9.07
N ILE A 174 -9.14 24.36 9.78
CA ILE A 174 -8.74 25.09 10.98
C ILE A 174 -8.90 24.14 12.18
N TRP A 175 -7.78 23.75 12.79
CA TRP A 175 -7.77 22.82 13.93
C TRP A 175 -7.75 23.52 15.28
N ASN A 176 -7.23 24.76 15.33
CA ASN A 176 -7.20 25.54 16.57
C ASN A 176 -8.60 26.06 16.88
N LYS A 177 -9.15 25.66 18.03
CA LYS A 177 -10.49 26.01 18.46
C LYS A 177 -10.74 27.53 18.63
N PHE A 178 -9.68 28.30 18.82
CA PHE A 178 -9.77 29.75 18.99
C PHE A 178 -9.90 30.51 17.66
N ASP A 179 -9.58 29.84 16.55
CA ASP A 179 -9.60 30.42 15.21
C ASP A 179 -10.82 29.96 14.39
N TYR A 180 -11.78 29.26 15.02
CA TYR A 180 -12.96 28.80 14.31
C TYR A 180 -13.80 29.97 13.78
N PRO A 181 -14.21 29.93 12.50
CA PRO A 181 -14.78 31.09 11.83
C PRO A 181 -16.22 31.40 12.26
N ASP A 182 -17.03 30.38 12.55
CA ASP A 182 -18.43 30.51 12.87
C ASP A 182 -18.94 29.37 13.79
N ARG A 183 -20.19 29.50 14.25
CA ARG A 183 -20.83 28.54 15.15
C ARG A 183 -21.05 27.18 14.48
N ASP A 184 -21.47 27.17 13.22
CA ASP A 184 -21.74 25.91 12.49
C ASP A 184 -20.45 25.11 12.31
N TYR A 185 -19.35 25.79 12.07
CA TYR A 185 -18.03 25.17 12.05
C TYR A 185 -17.67 24.53 13.41
N VAL A 186 -17.95 25.25 14.51
CA VAL A 186 -17.71 24.71 15.87
C VAL A 186 -18.53 23.46 16.10
N GLU A 187 -19.83 23.45 15.74
CA GLU A 187 -20.71 22.29 15.94
C GLU A 187 -20.20 21.06 15.20
N VAL A 188 -19.76 21.21 13.93
CA VAL A 188 -19.19 20.12 13.15
C VAL A 188 -17.87 19.63 13.75
N MET A 189 -17.00 20.54 14.17
CA MET A 189 -15.70 20.17 14.74
C MET A 189 -15.83 19.50 16.10
N GLU A 190 -16.68 20.00 16.99
CA GLU A 190 -16.89 19.42 18.32
C GLU A 190 -17.53 18.02 18.26
N ASP A 191 -18.34 17.73 17.24
CA ASP A 191 -18.88 16.38 17.06
C ASP A 191 -17.78 15.33 16.80
N LEU A 192 -16.59 15.71 16.37
CA LEU A 192 -15.46 14.78 16.19
C LEU A 192 -14.77 14.39 17.50
N TYR A 193 -15.01 15.14 18.56
CA TYR A 193 -14.37 14.92 19.85
C TYR A 193 -15.34 14.24 20.83
N TYR A 194 -14.80 13.68 21.89
CA TYR A 194 -15.63 13.19 22.98
C TYR A 194 -16.45 14.32 23.56
N PRO A 195 -17.74 14.09 23.85
CA PRO A 195 -18.59 15.10 24.46
C PRO A 195 -18.02 15.51 25.82
N PRO A 196 -18.26 16.76 26.28
CA PRO A 196 -17.65 17.28 27.51
C PRO A 196 -17.83 16.41 28.76
N LYS A 197 -18.97 15.71 28.87
CA LYS A 197 -19.27 14.78 29.97
C LYS A 197 -18.42 13.50 29.99
N ASP A 198 -17.86 13.11 28.84
CA ASP A 198 -17.07 11.89 28.67
C ASP A 198 -15.57 12.19 28.59
N ARG A 199 -15.16 13.46 28.79
CA ARG A 199 -13.76 13.89 28.74
C ARG A 199 -13.05 13.57 30.04
N PHE A 200 -11.92 12.86 29.94
CA PHE A 200 -11.04 12.65 31.07
C PHE A 200 -10.29 13.98 31.38
N ASN A 201 -10.30 14.43 32.64
CA ASN A 201 -9.69 15.69 33.08
C ASN A 201 -10.07 16.94 32.25
N GLY A 202 -11.22 16.91 31.55
CA GLY A 202 -11.65 18.02 30.69
C GLY A 202 -10.85 18.15 29.37
N GLU A 203 -9.95 17.22 29.08
CA GLU A 203 -9.15 17.24 27.86
C GLU A 203 -10.00 16.96 26.62
N ARG A 204 -9.78 17.75 25.57
CA ARG A 204 -10.46 17.63 24.29
C ARG A 204 -9.76 16.55 23.45
N LEU A 205 -10.25 15.31 23.55
CA LEU A 205 -9.70 14.17 22.84
C LEU A 205 -10.57 13.79 21.63
N LEU A 206 -9.92 13.52 20.51
CA LEU A 206 -10.57 13.06 19.29
C LEU A 206 -11.24 11.69 19.52
N ASP A 207 -12.51 11.55 19.12
CA ASP A 207 -13.19 10.25 19.13
C ASP A 207 -12.73 9.39 17.95
N VAL A 208 -11.68 8.62 18.19
CA VAL A 208 -11.05 7.77 17.17
C VAL A 208 -12.00 6.71 16.57
N ARG A 209 -13.12 6.37 17.26
CA ARG A 209 -14.13 5.42 16.76
C ARG A 209 -14.87 5.95 15.54
N LYS A 210 -14.85 7.29 15.33
CA LYS A 210 -15.47 7.96 14.19
C LYS A 210 -14.58 7.94 12.94
N LEU A 211 -13.31 7.56 13.06
CA LEU A 211 -12.36 7.55 11.95
C LEU A 211 -12.51 6.29 11.08
N ASN A 212 -13.61 6.25 10.34
CA ASN A 212 -13.92 5.13 9.46
C ASN A 212 -13.59 5.46 8.01
N TYR A 213 -12.92 4.52 7.34
CA TYR A 213 -12.54 4.59 5.94
C TYR A 213 -13.28 3.51 5.15
N VAL A 214 -13.94 3.94 4.08
CA VAL A 214 -14.65 3.06 3.16
C VAL A 214 -13.81 2.89 1.90
N PHE A 215 -13.57 1.65 1.50
CA PHE A 215 -12.85 1.35 0.26
C PHE A 215 -13.49 0.17 -0.46
N THR A 216 -13.25 0.13 -1.77
CA THR A 216 -13.78 -0.93 -2.64
C THR A 216 -12.66 -1.80 -3.15
N GLU A 217 -12.92 -3.10 -3.24
CA GLU A 217 -12.00 -4.09 -3.77
C GLU A 217 -12.72 -5.04 -4.71
N ILE A 218 -12.05 -5.44 -5.79
CA ILE A 218 -12.59 -6.42 -6.74
C ILE A 218 -11.91 -7.76 -6.51
N ASP A 219 -12.68 -8.78 -6.18
CA ASP A 219 -12.19 -10.17 -6.15
C ASP A 219 -12.05 -10.70 -7.58
N LYS A 220 -10.86 -10.49 -8.14
CA LYS A 220 -10.53 -10.87 -9.53
C LYS A 220 -10.64 -12.37 -9.76
N ASN A 221 -10.37 -13.19 -8.75
CA ASN A 221 -10.38 -14.65 -8.86
C ASN A 221 -11.82 -15.17 -8.91
N LYS A 222 -12.69 -14.66 -8.01
CA LYS A 222 -14.12 -14.97 -8.11
C LYS A 222 -14.69 -14.47 -9.43
N ALA A 223 -14.33 -13.26 -9.87
CA ALA A 223 -14.76 -12.73 -11.14
C ALA A 223 -14.32 -13.61 -12.33
N ALA A 224 -13.08 -14.12 -12.34
CA ALA A 224 -12.60 -15.03 -13.36
C ALA A 224 -13.29 -16.40 -13.32
N LYS A 225 -13.47 -16.97 -12.12
CA LYS A 225 -14.14 -18.27 -11.94
C LYS A 225 -15.59 -18.26 -12.42
N TYR A 226 -16.30 -17.16 -12.19
CA TYR A 226 -17.71 -17.02 -12.51
C TYR A 226 -17.99 -16.22 -13.79
N ALA A 227 -16.97 -15.97 -14.64
CA ALA A 227 -17.10 -15.20 -15.88
C ALA A 227 -18.19 -15.69 -16.84
N LYS A 228 -18.52 -16.99 -16.80
CA LYS A 228 -19.57 -17.62 -17.66
C LYS A 228 -20.92 -17.77 -16.98
N SER A 229 -21.09 -17.31 -15.74
CA SER A 229 -22.32 -17.54 -14.94
C SER A 229 -23.37 -16.43 -15.07
N GLY A 230 -23.25 -15.53 -16.04
CA GLY A 230 -24.14 -14.37 -16.20
C GLY A 230 -23.94 -13.28 -15.15
N LYS A 231 -23.01 -13.43 -14.21
CA LYS A 231 -22.64 -12.42 -13.23
C LYS A 231 -21.76 -11.35 -13.85
N THR A 232 -21.97 -10.12 -13.45
CA THR A 232 -21.18 -8.97 -13.89
C THR A 232 -19.99 -8.72 -12.96
N ARG A 233 -19.03 -7.90 -13.38
CA ARG A 233 -17.91 -7.50 -12.50
C ARG A 233 -18.37 -6.79 -11.24
N LYS A 234 -19.52 -6.12 -11.26
CA LYS A 234 -20.11 -5.45 -10.09
C LYS A 234 -20.42 -6.44 -8.95
N ASP A 235 -20.84 -7.66 -9.28
CA ASP A 235 -21.18 -8.70 -8.31
C ASP A 235 -19.96 -9.17 -7.49
N PHE A 236 -18.77 -8.83 -7.94
CA PHE A 236 -17.49 -9.17 -7.29
C PHE A 236 -16.80 -7.97 -6.64
N VAL A 237 -17.45 -6.80 -6.65
CA VAL A 237 -16.98 -5.62 -5.90
C VAL A 237 -17.47 -5.75 -4.48
N THR A 238 -16.53 -5.73 -3.55
CA THR A 238 -16.82 -5.66 -2.11
C THR A 238 -16.53 -4.27 -1.61
N VAL A 239 -17.42 -3.75 -0.77
CA VAL A 239 -17.23 -2.48 -0.05
C VAL A 239 -16.88 -2.84 1.38
N ASP A 240 -15.71 -2.43 1.83
CA ASP A 240 -15.25 -2.66 3.19
C ASP A 240 -15.19 -1.32 3.93
N THR A 241 -15.63 -1.32 5.18
CA THR A 241 -15.51 -0.18 6.10
C THR A 241 -14.64 -0.59 7.27
N ILE A 242 -13.59 0.18 7.52
CA ILE A 242 -12.66 -0.06 8.62
C ILE A 242 -12.47 1.20 9.46
N ASN A 243 -12.26 1.04 10.75
CA ASN A 243 -11.69 2.10 11.57
C ASN A 243 -10.17 2.14 11.30
N VAL A 244 -9.63 3.32 11.00
CA VAL A 244 -8.21 3.44 10.60
C VAL A 244 -7.25 3.61 11.76
N TYR A 245 -7.76 3.92 12.95
CA TYR A 245 -6.90 4.19 14.09
C TYR A 245 -6.28 2.89 14.63
N PRO A 246 -4.94 2.80 14.78
CA PRO A 246 -4.32 1.60 15.32
C PRO A 246 -4.70 1.41 16.79
N ASP A 247 -4.73 0.17 17.22
CA ASP A 247 -4.94 -0.15 18.63
C ASP A 247 -3.68 0.20 19.44
N THR A 248 -3.69 1.33 20.10
CA THR A 248 -2.57 1.81 20.93
C THR A 248 -2.46 1.08 22.27
N THR A 249 -3.48 0.28 22.64
CA THR A 249 -3.49 -0.48 23.90
C THR A 249 -2.71 -1.80 23.82
N VAL A 250 -2.24 -2.17 22.63
CA VAL A 250 -1.53 -3.45 22.39
C VAL A 250 -0.30 -3.63 23.28
N TRP A 251 0.41 -2.54 23.58
CA TRP A 251 1.58 -2.58 24.44
C TRP A 251 1.23 -2.96 25.87
N VAL A 252 0.18 -2.38 26.43
CA VAL A 252 -0.31 -2.70 27.78
C VAL A 252 -0.86 -4.11 27.84
N ARG A 253 -1.59 -4.54 26.80
CA ARG A 253 -2.19 -5.87 26.71
C ARG A 253 -1.14 -6.96 26.58
N ASP A 254 -0.14 -6.75 25.74
CA ASP A 254 0.91 -7.74 25.46
C ASP A 254 1.98 -7.76 26.60
N PHE A 255 2.15 -6.64 27.37
CA PHE A 255 3.14 -6.46 28.42
C PHE A 255 2.58 -5.71 29.64
N ASN A 256 1.81 -6.36 30.45
CA ASN A 256 1.03 -5.76 31.54
C ASN A 256 1.80 -5.37 32.81
N TYR A 257 3.15 -5.44 32.83
CA TYR A 257 3.99 -5.03 33.98
C TYR A 257 4.89 -3.82 33.71
N ALA A 258 4.71 -3.12 32.61
CA ALA A 258 5.53 -1.95 32.24
C ALA A 258 4.70 -0.71 31.92
N TYR A 259 3.68 -0.41 32.72
CA TYR A 259 2.70 0.66 32.45
C TYR A 259 3.28 2.07 32.31
N ASN A 260 4.45 2.33 32.88
CA ASN A 260 5.11 3.65 32.85
C ASN A 260 6.13 3.79 31.70
N ASP A 261 6.26 2.79 30.84
CA ASP A 261 7.18 2.87 29.72
C ASP A 261 6.61 3.86 28.67
N PRO A 262 7.36 4.84 28.17
CA PRO A 262 6.90 5.80 27.16
C PRO A 262 6.31 5.14 25.91
N LEU A 263 6.80 3.98 25.52
CA LEU A 263 6.24 3.17 24.41
C LEU A 263 4.78 2.79 24.65
N HIS A 264 4.39 2.53 25.90
CA HIS A 264 3.04 2.14 26.25
C HIS A 264 2.04 3.28 26.19
N GLN A 265 2.52 4.52 26.35
CA GLN A 265 1.65 5.70 26.42
C GLN A 265 1.43 6.34 25.07
N ASP A 266 2.46 6.47 24.23
CA ASP A 266 2.36 7.30 23.02
C ASP A 266 3.26 6.82 21.86
N TYR A 267 3.39 5.51 21.69
CA TYR A 267 4.22 4.94 20.60
C TYR A 267 3.79 5.43 19.20
N PHE A 268 2.51 5.56 18.97
CA PHE A 268 2.00 5.91 17.65
C PHE A 268 2.24 7.40 17.33
N TRP A 269 1.89 8.33 18.23
CA TRP A 269 1.92 9.76 17.94
C TRP A 269 3.23 10.49 18.29
N ASN A 270 4.05 9.91 19.15
CA ASN A 270 5.26 10.56 19.55
C ASN A 270 6.27 10.64 18.40
N THR A 271 6.77 11.86 18.14
CA THR A 271 7.73 12.12 17.06
C THR A 271 9.03 11.33 17.17
N ALA A 272 9.41 10.91 18.39
CA ALA A 272 10.56 10.05 18.61
C ALA A 272 10.42 8.68 17.92
N TYR A 273 9.20 8.20 17.75
CA TYR A 273 8.89 6.91 17.12
C TYR A 273 8.39 7.04 15.67
N SER A 274 8.50 8.22 15.03
CA SER A 274 8.04 8.44 13.66
C SER A 274 8.64 7.47 12.65
N LYS A 275 9.91 7.10 12.82
CA LYS A 275 10.64 6.16 11.93
C LYS A 275 10.61 4.71 12.41
N TYR A 276 9.84 4.40 13.41
CA TYR A 276 9.62 3.04 13.87
C TYR A 276 8.46 2.41 13.08
N PRO A 277 8.43 1.06 12.95
CA PRO A 277 7.34 0.40 12.26
C PRO A 277 6.00 0.64 12.96
N VAL A 278 4.94 0.84 12.22
CA VAL A 278 3.59 0.88 12.80
C VAL A 278 3.20 -0.50 13.31
N VAL A 279 2.67 -0.53 14.53
CA VAL A 279 2.14 -1.73 15.19
C VAL A 279 0.74 -1.47 15.72
N GLY A 280 0.06 -2.49 16.22
CA GLY A 280 -1.32 -2.33 16.66
C GLY A 280 -2.31 -2.22 15.50
N VAL A 281 -1.92 -2.68 14.32
CA VAL A 281 -2.75 -2.67 13.11
C VAL A 281 -3.27 -4.07 12.78
N THR A 282 -4.56 -4.15 12.48
CA THR A 282 -5.20 -5.38 12.00
C THR A 282 -4.90 -5.60 10.52
N TRP A 283 -5.12 -6.81 10.03
CA TRP A 283 -4.97 -7.14 8.62
C TRP A 283 -5.89 -6.30 7.71
N ASP A 284 -7.12 -6.05 8.15
CA ASP A 284 -8.06 -5.22 7.38
C ASP A 284 -7.62 -3.74 7.34
N GLN A 285 -7.02 -3.22 8.43
CA GLN A 285 -6.44 -1.88 8.46
C GLN A 285 -5.23 -1.76 7.50
N ALA A 286 -4.38 -2.77 7.45
CA ALA A 286 -3.26 -2.80 6.50
C ALA A 286 -3.74 -2.81 5.03
N ARG A 287 -4.85 -3.52 4.72
CA ARG A 287 -5.50 -3.46 3.40
C ARG A 287 -6.09 -2.08 3.10
N GLY A 288 -6.73 -1.46 4.08
CA GLY A 288 -7.24 -0.10 3.93
C GLY A 288 -6.14 0.90 3.63
N PHE A 289 -4.98 0.78 4.27
CA PHE A 289 -3.80 1.58 3.93
C PHE A 289 -3.34 1.35 2.47
N CYS A 290 -3.34 0.11 1.97
CA CYS A 290 -3.03 -0.19 0.58
C CYS A 290 -4.01 0.49 -0.40
N ALA A 291 -5.30 0.47 -0.08
CA ALA A 291 -6.34 1.13 -0.86
C ALA A 291 -6.15 2.65 -0.89
N TYR A 292 -5.91 3.27 0.27
CA TYR A 292 -5.58 4.69 0.40
C TYR A 292 -4.36 5.07 -0.44
N ARG A 293 -3.25 4.32 -0.33
CA ARG A 293 -2.03 4.57 -1.09
C ARG A 293 -2.28 4.48 -2.60
N THR A 294 -3.11 3.53 -3.01
CA THR A 294 -3.56 3.37 -4.41
C THR A 294 -4.30 4.60 -4.90
N GLU A 295 -5.27 5.07 -4.12
CA GLU A 295 -6.07 6.25 -4.45
C GLU A 295 -5.22 7.52 -4.52
N LYS A 296 -4.37 7.75 -3.51
CA LYS A 296 -3.45 8.90 -3.44
C LYS A 296 -2.51 8.94 -4.67
N HIS A 297 -1.92 7.80 -5.04
CA HIS A 297 -1.04 7.72 -6.21
C HIS A 297 -1.80 7.95 -7.52
N ARG A 298 -3.01 7.40 -7.67
CA ARG A 298 -3.86 7.66 -8.85
C ARG A 298 -4.23 9.14 -8.97
N LYS A 299 -4.63 9.80 -7.87
CA LYS A 299 -4.91 11.23 -7.83
C LYS A 299 -3.69 12.05 -8.26
N TYR A 300 -2.50 11.72 -7.73
CA TYR A 300 -1.26 12.37 -8.13
C TYR A 300 -0.96 12.20 -9.63
N ASN A 301 -1.09 11.01 -10.19
CA ASN A 301 -0.85 10.80 -11.61
C ASN A 301 -1.88 11.51 -12.49
N ASN A 302 -3.14 11.59 -12.06
CA ASN A 302 -4.18 12.30 -12.79
C ASN A 302 -3.97 13.83 -12.80
N SER A 303 -3.33 14.40 -11.78
CA SER A 303 -3.01 15.82 -11.71
C SER A 303 -1.81 16.23 -12.62
N ARG A 304 -1.04 15.26 -13.11
CA ARG A 304 0.12 15.54 -13.97
C ARG A 304 -0.31 15.91 -15.40
N LYS A 305 0.33 16.93 -15.98
CA LYS A 305 0.11 17.34 -17.40
C LYS A 305 0.36 16.22 -18.40
N LYS A 306 1.32 15.34 -18.11
CA LYS A 306 1.64 14.15 -18.92
C LYS A 306 1.30 12.90 -18.14
N LYS A 307 0.15 12.34 -18.42
CA LYS A 307 -0.30 11.08 -17.78
C LYS A 307 0.56 9.93 -18.27
N PRO A 308 1.03 9.03 -17.38
CA PRO A 308 1.69 7.81 -17.82
C PRO A 308 0.66 6.89 -18.52
N GLU A 309 0.99 6.42 -19.71
CA GLU A 309 0.18 5.42 -20.42
C GLU A 309 0.25 4.07 -19.66
N ASN A 310 -0.91 3.48 -19.37
CA ASN A 310 -1.06 2.12 -18.80
C ASN A 310 -0.46 1.89 -17.41
N ASP A 311 -0.50 2.85 -16.54
CA ASP A 311 -0.02 2.69 -15.17
C ASP A 311 -1.06 1.92 -14.32
N VAL A 312 -0.82 0.64 -14.12
CA VAL A 312 -1.65 -0.20 -13.24
C VAL A 312 -1.20 0.02 -11.80
N ILE A 313 -1.71 1.07 -11.17
CA ILE A 313 -1.38 1.41 -9.79
C ILE A 313 -2.36 0.68 -8.87
N VAL A 314 -1.90 -0.39 -8.24
CA VAL A 314 -2.61 -1.09 -7.17
C VAL A 314 -1.58 -1.55 -6.14
N TYR A 315 -1.63 -0.93 -4.97
CA TYR A 315 -0.89 -1.40 -3.80
C TYR A 315 -1.69 -2.48 -3.09
N ARG A 316 -1.02 -3.47 -2.56
CA ARG A 316 -1.60 -4.57 -1.80
C ARG A 316 -0.58 -5.15 -0.82
N LEU A 317 -1.01 -5.97 0.10
CA LEU A 317 -0.10 -6.78 0.89
C LEU A 317 0.63 -7.79 -0.01
N PRO A 318 1.87 -8.18 0.31
CA PRO A 318 2.56 -9.27 -0.37
C PRO A 318 1.83 -10.59 -0.13
N THR A 319 1.84 -11.47 -1.11
CA THR A 319 1.53 -12.89 -0.83
C THR A 319 2.66 -13.50 0.00
N GLU A 320 2.39 -14.58 0.69
CA GLU A 320 3.41 -15.31 1.45
C GLU A 320 4.62 -15.67 0.57
N VAL A 321 4.35 -16.12 -0.64
CA VAL A 321 5.38 -16.51 -1.61
C VAL A 321 6.21 -15.33 -2.07
N GLU A 322 5.58 -14.20 -2.38
CA GLU A 322 6.29 -12.96 -2.76
C GLU A 322 7.15 -12.46 -1.60
N TRP A 323 6.63 -12.52 -0.39
CA TRP A 323 7.36 -12.09 0.80
C TRP A 323 8.61 -12.96 1.01
N GLU A 324 8.48 -14.30 0.97
CA GLU A 324 9.61 -15.22 1.15
C GLU A 324 10.65 -15.09 0.03
N TYR A 325 10.20 -14.98 -1.23
CA TYR A 325 11.08 -14.75 -2.37
C TYR A 325 11.90 -13.46 -2.22
N ALA A 326 11.23 -12.38 -1.82
CA ALA A 326 11.86 -11.09 -1.57
C ALA A 326 12.85 -11.14 -0.39
N ALA A 327 12.49 -11.84 0.70
CA ALA A 327 13.34 -11.99 1.88
C ALA A 327 14.64 -12.75 1.58
N ARG A 328 14.58 -13.79 0.74
CA ARG A 328 15.78 -14.55 0.32
C ARG A 328 16.76 -13.72 -0.49
N GLY A 329 16.33 -12.60 -1.10
CA GLY A 329 17.23 -11.68 -1.80
C GLY A 329 17.96 -12.28 -3.00
N GLY A 330 17.48 -13.41 -3.57
CA GLY A 330 18.11 -14.14 -4.65
C GLY A 330 19.09 -15.24 -4.20
N LEU A 331 19.18 -15.51 -2.91
CA LEU A 331 19.97 -16.60 -2.35
C LEU A 331 19.15 -17.89 -2.31
N GLU A 332 19.72 -18.98 -2.77
CA GLU A 332 19.10 -20.30 -2.71
C GLU A 332 19.25 -20.88 -1.30
N ASP A 333 18.22 -21.55 -0.80
CA ASP A 333 18.16 -22.24 0.49
C ASP A 333 18.62 -21.45 1.73
N ALA A 334 18.72 -20.13 1.61
CA ALA A 334 19.17 -19.27 2.69
C ALA A 334 18.15 -19.27 3.86
N PRO A 335 18.55 -19.64 5.08
CA PRO A 335 17.64 -19.60 6.23
C PRO A 335 17.28 -18.17 6.64
N TYR A 336 18.15 -17.21 6.41
CA TYR A 336 17.97 -15.79 6.73
C TYR A 336 18.27 -14.87 5.52
N PRO A 337 17.80 -13.61 5.53
CA PRO A 337 18.00 -12.68 4.40
C PRO A 337 19.47 -12.39 4.05
N TRP A 338 20.40 -12.65 4.92
CA TRP A 338 21.86 -12.51 4.74
C TRP A 338 22.56 -13.80 4.28
N GLY A 339 21.85 -14.92 4.13
CA GLY A 339 22.31 -16.16 3.51
C GLY A 339 22.82 -17.22 4.47
N GLY A 340 23.56 -16.84 5.51
CA GLY A 340 24.14 -17.80 6.46
C GLY A 340 23.20 -18.18 7.61
N PRO A 341 23.48 -19.27 8.35
CA PRO A 341 22.65 -19.71 9.49
C PRO A 341 22.91 -18.93 10.78
N TYR A 342 23.92 -18.07 10.79
CA TYR A 342 24.32 -17.34 12.00
C TYR A 342 23.53 -16.05 12.15
N LEU A 343 23.14 -15.74 13.38
CA LEU A 343 22.42 -14.50 13.74
C LEU A 343 23.34 -13.33 14.06
N MET A 344 24.67 -13.58 14.07
CA MET A 344 25.72 -12.59 14.30
C MET A 344 26.72 -12.59 13.15
N ASP A 345 27.28 -11.40 12.91
CA ASP A 345 28.43 -11.26 12.01
C ASP A 345 29.76 -11.68 12.68
N SER A 346 30.86 -11.64 11.91
CA SER A 346 32.20 -11.99 12.42
C SER A 346 32.72 -11.08 13.55
N ARG A 347 32.06 -9.95 13.79
CA ARG A 347 32.39 -8.99 14.87
C ARG A 347 31.57 -9.23 16.11
N GLY A 348 30.65 -10.21 16.11
CA GLY A 348 29.73 -10.49 17.20
C GLY A 348 28.51 -9.57 17.23
N CYS A 349 28.21 -8.85 16.13
CA CYS A 349 27.04 -7.98 16.03
C CYS A 349 25.84 -8.76 15.52
N TYR A 350 24.70 -8.61 16.18
CA TYR A 350 23.44 -9.18 15.70
C TYR A 350 23.02 -8.56 14.38
N LEU A 351 22.44 -9.37 13.50
CA LEU A 351 22.06 -9.00 12.13
C LEU A 351 20.59 -8.61 12.00
N ALA A 352 19.81 -8.75 13.06
CA ALA A 352 18.38 -8.42 13.11
C ALA A 352 17.98 -8.02 14.53
N ASN A 353 16.82 -7.39 14.69
CA ASN A 353 16.21 -7.09 15.99
C ASN A 353 15.29 -8.25 16.40
N PHE A 354 15.67 -8.99 17.44
CA PHE A 354 14.95 -10.17 17.93
C PHE A 354 15.26 -10.43 19.40
N LYS A 355 14.70 -11.46 20.02
CA LYS A 355 15.00 -11.87 21.39
C LYS A 355 16.11 -12.92 21.43
N PRO A 356 17.36 -12.53 21.66
CA PRO A 356 18.51 -13.47 21.60
C PRO A 356 18.41 -14.56 22.68
N LYS A 357 18.14 -14.16 23.92
CA LYS A 357 17.89 -15.03 25.06
C LYS A 357 17.17 -14.28 26.19
N ARG A 358 16.80 -14.98 27.25
CA ARG A 358 16.13 -14.38 28.41
C ARG A 358 17.00 -13.29 29.05
N GLY A 359 16.45 -12.09 29.16
CA GLY A 359 17.12 -10.93 29.77
C GLY A 359 18.04 -10.15 28.84
N ASP A 360 18.31 -10.66 27.62
CA ASP A 360 19.12 -9.98 26.62
C ASP A 360 18.28 -9.18 25.63
N TYR A 361 18.92 -8.21 24.97
CA TYR A 361 18.39 -7.43 23.87
C TYR A 361 19.49 -7.20 22.81
N VAL A 362 19.08 -6.82 21.61
CA VAL A 362 19.99 -6.59 20.49
C VAL A 362 20.58 -5.18 20.57
N GLU A 363 21.89 -5.07 20.42
CA GLU A 363 22.59 -3.79 20.27
C GLU A 363 22.84 -3.48 18.79
N ASP A 364 22.63 -2.22 18.40
CA ASP A 364 22.99 -1.70 17.09
C ASP A 364 24.50 -1.49 16.99
N CYS A 365 25.19 -2.45 16.41
CA CYS A 365 26.61 -2.36 16.11
C CYS A 365 26.91 -1.59 14.80
N CYS A 366 25.91 -1.28 13.99
CA CYS A 366 26.08 -0.58 12.72
C CYS A 366 26.32 0.93 12.92
N SER A 367 25.92 1.47 14.08
CA SER A 367 26.13 2.88 14.40
C SER A 367 27.54 3.14 14.88
N LYS A 368 28.28 4.01 14.16
CA LYS A 368 29.66 4.40 14.54
C LYS A 368 29.75 5.24 15.82
N SER A 369 28.65 5.80 16.30
CA SER A 369 28.69 6.83 17.34
C SER A 369 28.27 6.40 18.74
N LYS A 370 27.37 5.44 18.90
CA LYS A 370 26.98 4.83 20.20
C LYS A 370 26.21 3.54 19.92
N LYS A 371 26.55 2.47 20.64
CA LYS A 371 25.74 1.26 20.70
C LYS A 371 24.36 1.61 21.25
N LYS A 372 23.31 1.43 20.46
CA LYS A 372 21.91 1.57 20.89
C LYS A 372 21.36 0.18 21.09
N GLY A 373 20.79 -0.08 22.25
CA GLY A 373 20.08 -1.31 22.51
C GLY A 373 18.59 -1.15 22.19
N TYR A 374 17.99 -2.17 21.61
CA TYR A 374 16.57 -2.22 21.29
C TYR A 374 15.91 -3.34 22.10
N ILE A 375 15.13 -2.94 23.12
CA ILE A 375 14.37 -3.88 23.95
C ILE A 375 13.10 -4.34 23.20
N TYR A 376 12.53 -3.43 22.44
CA TYR A 376 11.32 -3.61 21.63
C TYR A 376 11.64 -3.34 20.14
N THR A 377 10.76 -2.65 19.44
CA THR A 377 10.99 -2.27 18.05
C THR A 377 12.21 -1.36 17.88
N ALA A 378 12.84 -1.42 16.72
CA ALA A 378 13.91 -0.53 16.29
C ALA A 378 13.41 0.40 15.17
N PRO A 379 14.02 1.57 14.96
CA PRO A 379 13.79 2.36 13.77
C PRO A 379 14.08 1.53 12.52
N VAL A 380 13.25 1.67 11.47
CA VAL A 380 13.50 0.97 10.21
C VAL A 380 14.90 1.32 9.66
N LYS A 381 15.53 0.38 8.95
CA LYS A 381 16.90 0.50 8.43
C LYS A 381 18.01 0.52 9.51
N SER A 382 17.72 0.03 10.70
CA SER A 382 18.75 -0.13 11.72
C SER A 382 19.74 -1.26 11.40
N PHE A 383 19.36 -2.20 10.56
CA PHE A 383 20.19 -3.34 10.16
C PHE A 383 20.49 -3.31 8.66
N TYR A 384 21.37 -4.21 8.18
CA TYR A 384 21.74 -4.26 6.78
C TYR A 384 20.63 -4.82 5.89
N PRO A 385 20.44 -4.26 4.68
CA PRO A 385 19.47 -4.79 3.74
C PRO A 385 19.98 -6.09 3.10
N ASN A 386 19.05 -6.91 2.59
CA ASN A 386 19.39 -8.01 1.72
C ASN A 386 19.85 -7.54 0.32
N ASP A 387 20.20 -8.46 -0.57
CA ASP A 387 20.75 -8.12 -1.90
C ASP A 387 19.74 -7.40 -2.83
N TYR A 388 18.44 -7.54 -2.61
CA TYR A 388 17.44 -6.73 -3.32
C TYR A 388 17.31 -5.31 -2.76
N GLY A 389 17.89 -5.03 -1.59
CA GLY A 389 17.84 -3.73 -0.93
C GLY A 389 16.65 -3.58 0.02
N LEU A 390 16.11 -4.70 0.50
CA LEU A 390 15.03 -4.75 1.48
C LEU A 390 15.61 -4.85 2.89
N TYR A 391 15.14 -3.98 3.76
CA TYR A 391 15.54 -3.92 5.17
C TYR A 391 14.56 -4.70 6.04
N ASP A 392 15.04 -5.14 7.19
CA ASP A 392 14.25 -5.70 8.27
C ASP A 392 13.34 -6.88 7.85
N MET A 393 13.82 -7.69 6.86
CA MET A 393 13.13 -8.89 6.39
C MET A 393 13.25 -10.08 7.36
N ALA A 394 13.89 -9.88 8.51
CA ALA A 394 13.97 -10.80 9.63
C ALA A 394 14.02 -9.99 10.92
N GLY A 395 13.13 -10.26 11.85
CA GLY A 395 13.02 -9.55 13.13
C GLY A 395 12.35 -8.18 13.00
N ASN A 396 12.51 -7.33 13.99
CA ASN A 396 11.85 -6.06 14.19
C ASN A 396 10.33 -6.24 14.39
N VAL A 397 9.51 -6.22 13.34
CA VAL A 397 8.10 -6.63 13.45
C VAL A 397 7.80 -7.72 12.44
N ALA A 398 6.99 -8.68 12.85
CA ALA A 398 6.42 -9.66 11.93
C ALA A 398 5.43 -8.98 11.00
N GLU A 399 5.26 -9.49 9.77
CA GLU A 399 4.56 -8.77 8.73
C GLU A 399 3.33 -9.50 8.23
N TRP A 400 2.21 -8.78 8.14
CA TRP A 400 0.99 -9.27 7.51
C TRP A 400 1.22 -9.61 6.04
N THR A 401 0.78 -10.79 5.63
CA THR A 401 0.67 -11.16 4.22
C THR A 401 -0.78 -11.21 3.77
N GLN A 402 -1.00 -11.20 2.46
CA GLN A 402 -2.35 -11.37 1.90
C GLN A 402 -2.87 -12.80 2.02
N SER A 403 -1.97 -13.78 2.16
CA SER A 403 -2.28 -15.20 2.14
C SER A 403 -3.01 -15.65 3.40
N PRO A 404 -4.05 -16.47 3.28
CA PRO A 404 -4.60 -17.20 4.42
C PRO A 404 -3.59 -18.21 4.93
N TYR A 405 -3.60 -18.47 6.23
CA TYR A 405 -2.78 -19.52 6.82
C TYR A 405 -3.49 -20.87 6.73
N GLU A 406 -2.91 -21.78 5.97
CA GLU A 406 -3.33 -23.17 5.85
C GLU A 406 -2.08 -24.06 5.86
N ILE A 407 -2.08 -25.10 6.69
CA ILE A 407 -0.89 -25.94 6.93
C ILE A 407 -0.42 -26.61 5.64
N ILE A 408 -1.36 -27.15 4.85
CA ILE A 408 -1.07 -27.92 3.63
C ILE A 408 -1.19 -27.08 2.34
N SER A 409 -1.21 -25.77 2.46
CA SER A 409 -1.40 -24.88 1.30
C SER A 409 -0.36 -25.06 0.20
N SER A 410 0.88 -25.41 0.55
CA SER A 410 1.94 -25.70 -0.40
C SER A 410 1.63 -26.87 -1.34
N GLU A 411 0.83 -27.83 -0.93
CA GLU A 411 0.57 -29.05 -1.70
C GLU A 411 -0.35 -28.81 -2.89
N TYR A 412 -1.38 -27.96 -2.75
CA TYR A 412 -2.41 -27.75 -3.78
C TYR A 412 -2.39 -26.40 -4.47
N THR A 413 -1.47 -25.50 -4.10
CA THR A 413 -1.31 -24.23 -4.82
C THR A 413 -0.58 -24.40 -6.15
N SER A 414 -0.85 -23.51 -7.10
CA SER A 414 -0.11 -23.43 -8.37
C SER A 414 1.38 -23.20 -8.13
N THR A 415 2.23 -23.70 -9.03
CA THR A 415 3.67 -23.40 -9.03
C THR A 415 3.98 -22.05 -9.67
N LEU A 416 3.04 -21.49 -10.46
CA LEU A 416 3.20 -20.20 -11.11
C LEU A 416 2.36 -19.15 -10.38
N ASN A 417 3.03 -18.14 -9.82
CA ASN A 417 2.41 -17.07 -9.03
C ASN A 417 1.39 -17.62 -8.01
N PRO A 418 1.82 -18.44 -7.03
CA PRO A 418 0.91 -19.08 -6.10
C PRO A 418 0.01 -18.06 -5.40
N TYR A 419 -1.29 -18.29 -5.47
CA TYR A 419 -2.28 -17.43 -4.84
C TYR A 419 -3.47 -18.23 -4.33
N LEU A 420 -3.70 -18.19 -3.03
CA LEU A 420 -4.78 -18.91 -2.35
C LEU A 420 -6.12 -18.16 -2.32
N GLY A 421 -6.25 -17.10 -3.09
CA GLY A 421 -7.40 -16.21 -3.05
C GLY A 421 -7.19 -15.04 -2.08
N SER A 422 -8.16 -14.11 -2.02
CA SER A 422 -8.07 -12.96 -1.10
C SER A 422 -8.13 -13.37 0.38
N GLY A 423 -8.55 -14.61 0.62
CA GLY A 423 -8.66 -15.17 1.97
C GLY A 423 -9.51 -14.34 2.93
N LYS A 424 -10.41 -13.46 2.41
CA LYS A 424 -11.27 -12.62 3.26
C LYS A 424 -12.08 -13.44 4.27
N ASP A 425 -12.56 -14.59 3.83
CA ASP A 425 -13.38 -15.47 4.65
C ASP A 425 -12.55 -16.28 5.65
N ASN A 426 -11.22 -16.42 5.42
CA ASN A 426 -10.33 -17.11 6.33
C ASN A 426 -9.85 -16.14 7.42
N ARG A 427 -10.14 -16.45 8.67
CA ARG A 427 -9.78 -15.60 9.81
C ARG A 427 -8.29 -15.60 10.13
N LYS A 428 -7.57 -16.70 9.82
CA LYS A 428 -6.13 -16.81 10.06
C LYS A 428 -5.35 -16.32 8.86
N LYS A 429 -4.45 -15.37 9.07
CA LYS A 429 -3.56 -14.82 8.02
C LYS A 429 -2.13 -15.20 8.32
N THR A 430 -1.38 -15.53 7.26
CA THR A 430 0.05 -15.81 7.40
C THR A 430 0.80 -14.53 7.75
N VAL A 431 1.65 -14.64 8.76
CA VAL A 431 2.58 -13.62 9.21
C VAL A 431 4.00 -14.14 9.00
N LYS A 432 4.92 -13.30 8.55
CA LYS A 432 6.28 -13.68 8.17
C LYS A 432 7.33 -12.80 8.86
N GLY A 433 8.57 -13.30 8.93
CA GLY A 433 9.75 -12.54 9.35
C GLY A 433 10.12 -12.66 10.82
N GLY A 434 9.18 -13.03 11.69
CA GLY A 434 9.36 -12.97 13.14
C GLY A 434 9.52 -11.54 13.64
N SER A 435 9.67 -11.32 14.93
CA SER A 435 9.66 -10.00 15.53
C SER A 435 10.71 -9.83 16.64
N TRP A 436 10.79 -8.63 17.20
CA TRP A 436 11.66 -8.27 18.33
C TRP A 436 11.45 -9.16 19.57
N LYS A 437 10.28 -9.76 19.75
CA LYS A 437 9.99 -10.67 20.88
C LYS A 437 10.35 -12.13 20.62
N ASP A 438 10.59 -12.48 19.33
CA ASP A 438 10.73 -13.89 18.91
C ASP A 438 12.18 -14.33 18.92
N ILE A 439 12.39 -15.64 19.06
CA ILE A 439 13.71 -16.27 19.03
C ILE A 439 14.21 -16.41 17.58
N GLY A 440 15.51 -16.56 17.41
CA GLY A 440 16.14 -16.64 16.09
C GLY A 440 15.53 -17.66 15.12
N TYR A 441 15.03 -18.80 15.60
CA TYR A 441 14.35 -19.79 14.77
C TYR A 441 13.13 -19.21 14.04
N LEU A 442 12.33 -18.38 14.71
CA LEU A 442 11.12 -17.78 14.13
C LEU A 442 11.42 -16.69 13.10
N LEU A 443 12.67 -16.20 13.06
CA LEU A 443 13.13 -15.21 12.08
C LEU A 443 13.51 -15.84 10.73
N MET A 444 13.57 -17.17 10.63
CA MET A 444 13.90 -17.84 9.35
C MET A 444 12.89 -17.46 8.27
N VAL A 445 13.38 -17.16 7.07
CA VAL A 445 12.53 -16.69 5.95
C VAL A 445 11.45 -17.70 5.56
N ALA A 446 11.70 -18.98 5.73
CA ALA A 446 10.73 -20.04 5.46
C ALA A 446 9.72 -20.24 6.59
N ASN A 447 9.98 -19.73 7.81
CA ASN A 447 9.08 -19.90 8.93
C ASN A 447 7.70 -19.28 8.64
N ARG A 448 6.64 -19.98 9.10
CA ARG A 448 5.26 -19.60 8.88
C ARG A 448 4.55 -19.51 10.23
N GLU A 449 4.08 -18.31 10.52
CA GLU A 449 3.22 -18.06 11.67
C GLU A 449 1.86 -17.55 11.20
N TYR A 450 0.91 -17.46 12.11
CA TYR A 450 -0.38 -16.84 11.82
C TYR A 450 -0.86 -15.98 12.96
N GLU A 451 -1.69 -15.01 12.61
CA GLU A 451 -2.54 -14.31 13.57
C GLU A 451 -3.94 -14.13 12.98
N TYR A 452 -4.92 -13.87 13.84
CA TYR A 452 -6.28 -13.59 13.38
C TYR A 452 -6.35 -12.21 12.76
N LYS A 453 -7.06 -12.09 11.62
CA LYS A 453 -7.14 -10.86 10.82
C LYS A 453 -7.67 -9.64 11.58
N ASP A 454 -8.49 -9.87 12.60
CA ASP A 454 -9.11 -8.90 13.49
C ASP A 454 -8.30 -8.61 14.78
N SER A 455 -7.15 -9.25 14.93
CA SER A 455 -6.26 -9.06 16.07
C SER A 455 -5.14 -8.09 15.72
N ALA A 456 -4.95 -7.09 16.57
CA ALA A 456 -3.81 -6.18 16.53
C ALA A 456 -2.79 -6.59 17.60
N ARG A 457 -1.50 -6.48 17.28
CA ARG A 457 -0.39 -6.87 18.18
C ARG A 457 0.71 -5.80 18.19
N SER A 458 1.45 -5.73 19.29
CA SER A 458 2.60 -4.83 19.46
C SER A 458 3.85 -5.25 18.66
N TYR A 459 3.79 -6.41 18.02
CA TYR A 459 4.90 -7.03 17.31
C TYR A 459 4.56 -7.39 15.85
N ILE A 460 3.40 -6.96 15.35
CA ILE A 460 2.98 -7.16 13.95
C ILE A 460 2.77 -5.82 13.28
N GLY A 461 3.48 -5.64 12.16
CA GLY A 461 3.35 -4.54 11.22
C GLY A 461 3.06 -5.07 9.81
N PHE A 462 3.44 -4.30 8.79
CA PHE A 462 3.27 -4.71 7.39
C PHE A 462 4.14 -3.88 6.45
N ARG A 463 4.31 -4.40 5.24
CA ARG A 463 4.80 -3.65 4.06
C ARG A 463 3.90 -3.90 2.87
N THR A 464 3.99 -3.07 1.83
CA THR A 464 3.14 -3.18 0.66
C THR A 464 3.93 -3.55 -0.58
N VAL A 465 3.23 -4.11 -1.57
CA VAL A 465 3.78 -4.45 -2.88
C VAL A 465 2.91 -3.88 -4.00
N GLN A 466 3.55 -3.71 -5.17
CA GLN A 466 2.88 -3.37 -6.43
C GLN A 466 3.38 -4.28 -7.53
N THR A 467 2.48 -4.96 -8.24
CA THR A 467 2.85 -5.87 -9.33
C THR A 467 3.45 -5.09 -10.50
N ILE A 468 4.55 -5.57 -11.05
CA ILE A 468 5.15 -5.06 -12.30
C ILE A 468 4.45 -5.75 -13.46
N PRO A 469 3.86 -5.00 -14.43
CA PRO A 469 3.27 -5.60 -15.62
C PRO A 469 4.30 -6.41 -16.42
N GLU A 470 3.88 -7.54 -16.98
CA GLU A 470 4.73 -8.35 -17.84
C GLU A 470 5.23 -7.55 -19.04
N GLY A 471 6.48 -7.79 -19.44
CA GLY A 471 7.13 -7.06 -20.54
C GLY A 471 7.63 -5.66 -20.17
N ALA A 472 7.41 -5.20 -18.93
CA ALA A 472 7.94 -3.93 -18.46
C ALA A 472 9.46 -3.95 -18.32
N LYS A 473 10.13 -2.90 -18.77
CA LYS A 473 11.58 -2.74 -18.59
C LYS A 473 11.87 -2.06 -17.26
N VAL A 474 12.38 -2.80 -16.30
CA VAL A 474 12.77 -2.30 -14.97
C VAL A 474 14.26 -2.49 -14.77
N LYS A 475 14.92 -1.51 -14.13
CA LYS A 475 16.31 -1.65 -13.69
C LYS A 475 16.33 -2.30 -12.31
N TYR A 476 16.90 -3.48 -12.22
CA TYR A 476 17.09 -4.21 -10.97
C TYR A 476 18.49 -3.94 -10.38
N ARG A 477 18.58 -3.99 -9.04
CA ARG A 477 19.88 -4.02 -8.36
C ARG A 477 20.54 -5.36 -8.64
N LYS A 478 21.82 -5.34 -9.01
CA LYS A 478 22.57 -6.58 -9.14
C LYS A 478 22.89 -7.11 -7.75
N PRO A 479 22.66 -8.40 -7.47
CA PRO A 479 23.12 -9.01 -6.21
C PRO A 479 24.63 -8.77 -6.04
N ARG A 480 25.05 -8.52 -4.83
CA ARG A 480 26.48 -8.52 -4.49
C ARG A 480 26.92 -9.98 -4.48
N ARG A 481 27.73 -10.38 -5.43
CA ARG A 481 28.39 -11.70 -5.44
C ARG A 481 29.51 -11.73 -4.43
#